data_119d6a0ca3bb151342dc7aeff6a395b7
#
_entry.id   119d6a0ca3bb151342dc7aeff6a395b7
#
_cell.length_a   1.000
_cell.length_b   1.000
_cell.length_c   1.000
_cell.angle_alpha   90.00
_cell.angle_beta   90.00
_cell.angle_gamma   90.00
#
_symmetry.space_group_name_H-M   'P 1'
#
loop_
_entity.id
_entity.type
_entity.pdbx_description
1 polymer ?
#
loop_
_entity_poly.entity_id
_entity_poly.type
_entity_poly.pdbx_seq_one_letter_code
_entity_poly.pdbx_strand_id
1 'polypeptide(L)'
;MGKDIPEMAPTLLGGLMWLDHKSNTEFGTEFKSATLEQKKQICDEICWHDVEIPLEKQPLEIQFFYMMRGLTVTGYYTSEVGIAELGYKGNSPNVWDGVPQDVLDQHGVAYDPAWIAKCVDQSQRNVIAEWDENGNLLT
;
A
#
# COMPACT_ATOMS: atom_id res chain seq x y z
N MET A 1 15.75 -9.91 -3.84
CA MET A 1 15.70 -8.69 -4.68
C MET A 1 16.76 -8.67 -5.78
N GLY A 2 18.06 -8.75 -5.50
CA GLY A 2 19.08 -8.66 -6.60
C GLY A 2 19.05 -9.78 -7.65
N LYS A 3 18.38 -10.90 -7.39
CA LYS A 3 18.17 -11.98 -8.39
C LYS A 3 16.88 -11.82 -9.18
N ASP A 4 15.85 -11.25 -8.56
CA ASP A 4 14.51 -11.20 -9.14
C ASP A 4 14.30 -9.93 -9.97
N ILE A 5 14.92 -8.83 -9.57
CA ILE A 5 14.86 -7.52 -10.27
C ILE A 5 16.27 -6.92 -10.30
N PRO A 6 17.12 -7.38 -11.25
CA PRO A 6 18.54 -6.96 -11.32
C PRO A 6 18.72 -5.44 -11.48
N GLU A 7 17.76 -4.77 -12.12
CA GLU A 7 17.79 -3.32 -12.36
C GLU A 7 17.74 -2.50 -11.08
N MET A 8 17.16 -3.04 -10.00
CA MET A 8 17.09 -2.35 -8.71
C MET A 8 18.38 -2.47 -7.89
N ALA A 9 19.24 -3.44 -8.22
CA ALA A 9 20.42 -3.72 -7.41
C ALA A 9 21.40 -2.54 -7.31
N PRO A 10 21.72 -1.81 -8.38
CA PRO A 10 22.63 -0.66 -8.29
C PRO A 10 22.10 0.44 -7.37
N THR A 11 20.82 0.78 -7.50
CA THR A 11 20.18 1.81 -6.65
C THR A 11 20.14 1.36 -5.19
N LEU A 12 19.82 0.09 -4.93
CA LEU A 12 19.76 -0.46 -3.58
C LEU A 12 21.13 -0.44 -2.91
N LEU A 13 22.15 -1.00 -3.58
CA LEU A 13 23.50 -1.06 -3.02
C LEU A 13 24.12 0.32 -2.87
N GLY A 14 23.99 1.16 -3.88
CA GLY A 14 24.48 2.54 -3.85
C GLY A 14 23.85 3.38 -2.73
N GLY A 15 22.54 3.24 -2.53
CA GLY A 15 21.83 3.92 -1.46
C GLY A 15 22.22 3.44 -0.06
N LEU A 16 22.40 2.13 0.13
CA LEU A 16 22.91 1.59 1.41
C LEU A 16 24.33 2.11 1.72
N MET A 17 25.21 2.13 0.72
CA MET A 17 26.56 2.69 0.88
C MET A 17 26.51 4.20 1.18
N TRP A 18 25.60 4.94 0.54
CA TRP A 18 25.40 6.36 0.80
C TRP A 18 24.94 6.62 2.24
N LEU A 19 23.97 5.84 2.76
CA LEU A 19 23.50 5.94 4.15
C LEU A 19 24.65 5.75 5.15
N ASP A 20 25.47 4.73 4.97
CA ASP A 20 26.61 4.47 5.86
C ASP A 20 27.67 5.55 5.73
N HIS A 21 27.99 6.00 4.52
CA HIS A 21 28.94 7.10 4.32
C HIS A 21 28.46 8.39 4.98
N LYS A 22 27.19 8.77 4.77
CA LYS A 22 26.58 9.97 5.34
C LYS A 22 26.59 9.90 6.88
N SER A 23 26.17 8.78 7.46
CA SER A 23 26.13 8.55 8.89
C SER A 23 27.54 8.60 9.53
N ASN A 24 28.51 7.96 8.90
CA ASN A 24 29.90 8.03 9.37
C ASN A 24 30.48 9.45 9.31
N THR A 25 30.15 10.20 8.24
CA THR A 25 30.65 11.56 8.07
C THR A 25 30.08 12.53 9.12
N GLU A 26 28.79 12.40 9.43
CA GLU A 26 28.10 13.34 10.33
C GLU A 26 28.16 12.91 11.80
N PHE A 27 28.10 11.61 12.07
CA PHE A 27 27.95 11.09 13.42
C PHE A 27 29.08 10.14 13.85
N GLY A 28 30.01 9.81 12.96
CA GLY A 28 31.14 8.90 13.28
C GLY A 28 30.70 7.45 13.52
N THR A 29 29.54 7.03 13.01
CA THR A 29 29.00 5.69 13.19
C THR A 29 28.28 5.21 11.94
N GLU A 30 28.22 3.89 11.72
CA GLU A 30 27.43 3.30 10.65
C GLU A 30 25.93 3.59 10.85
N PHE A 31 25.19 3.74 9.76
CA PHE A 31 23.75 4.04 9.81
C PHE A 31 22.96 3.03 10.64
N LYS A 32 23.29 1.74 10.56
CA LYS A 32 22.66 0.69 11.36
C LYS A 32 22.78 0.97 12.88
N SER A 33 23.91 1.48 13.33
CA SER A 33 24.24 1.73 14.73
C SER A 33 23.86 3.13 15.20
N ALA A 34 23.48 4.03 14.30
CA ALA A 34 23.03 5.39 14.61
C ALA A 34 21.74 5.38 15.44
N THR A 35 21.55 6.42 16.25
CA THR A 35 20.31 6.61 17.03
C THR A 35 19.11 6.86 16.10
N LEU A 36 17.89 6.69 16.62
CA LEU A 36 16.66 6.95 15.84
C LEU A 36 16.62 8.39 15.32
N GLU A 37 17.00 9.36 16.14
CA GLU A 37 17.01 10.77 15.74
C GLU A 37 18.02 11.04 14.63
N GLN A 38 19.23 10.47 14.70
CA GLN A 38 20.23 10.57 13.64
C GLN A 38 19.76 9.93 12.33
N LYS A 39 19.11 8.75 12.41
CA LYS A 39 18.51 8.10 11.24
C LYS A 39 17.42 8.96 10.60
N LYS A 40 16.54 9.55 11.42
CA LYS A 40 15.50 10.45 10.94
C LYS A 40 16.11 11.67 10.25
N GLN A 41 17.11 12.30 10.85
CA GLN A 41 17.78 13.46 10.27
C GLN A 41 18.32 13.14 8.87
N ILE A 42 19.02 12.01 8.68
CA ILE A 42 19.51 11.60 7.36
C ILE A 42 18.35 11.34 6.38
N CYS A 43 17.30 10.65 6.84
CA CYS A 43 16.14 10.37 5.99
C CYS A 43 15.38 11.63 5.58
N ASP A 44 15.27 12.62 6.47
CA ASP A 44 14.60 13.88 6.22
C ASP A 44 15.29 14.69 5.10
N GLU A 45 16.60 14.51 4.90
CA GLU A 45 17.32 15.17 3.80
C GLU A 45 16.96 14.60 2.42
N ILE A 46 16.58 13.32 2.34
CA ILE A 46 16.35 12.62 1.08
C ILE A 46 14.88 12.25 0.83
N CYS A 47 14.00 12.57 1.77
CA CYS A 47 12.57 12.24 1.65
C CYS A 47 11.81 13.17 0.69
N TRP A 48 12.37 14.30 0.30
CA TRP A 48 11.78 15.26 -0.61
C TRP A 48 12.51 15.29 -1.94
N HIS A 49 11.77 15.47 -3.01
CA HIS A 49 12.32 15.65 -4.35
C HIS A 49 11.54 16.72 -5.11
N ASP A 50 12.18 17.30 -6.10
CA ASP A 50 11.52 18.20 -7.04
C ASP A 50 10.56 17.38 -7.93
N VAL A 51 9.27 17.66 -7.81
CA VAL A 51 8.22 16.94 -8.57
C VAL A 51 8.25 17.23 -10.07
N GLU A 52 8.91 18.29 -10.51
CA GLU A 52 9.08 18.60 -11.93
C GLU A 52 10.18 17.79 -12.58
N ILE A 53 11.08 17.19 -11.79
CA ILE A 53 12.17 16.34 -12.27
C ILE A 53 11.74 14.88 -12.12
N PRO A 54 11.71 14.09 -13.21
CA PRO A 54 11.42 12.66 -13.13
C PRO A 54 12.31 11.93 -12.13
N LEU A 55 11.74 10.97 -11.38
CA LEU A 55 12.45 10.28 -10.30
C LEU A 55 13.76 9.64 -10.75
N GLU A 56 13.81 9.07 -11.94
CA GLU A 56 15.01 8.46 -12.54
C GLU A 56 16.14 9.46 -12.85
N LYS A 57 15.86 10.77 -12.80
CA LYS A 57 16.84 11.85 -12.96
C LYS A 57 17.23 12.52 -11.66
N GLN A 58 16.60 12.13 -10.56
CA GLN A 58 16.96 12.60 -9.23
C GLN A 58 18.31 12.01 -8.78
N PRO A 59 18.98 12.60 -7.78
CA PRO A 59 20.14 11.99 -7.12
C PRO A 59 19.88 10.55 -6.65
N LEU A 60 20.91 9.73 -6.66
CA LEU A 60 20.79 8.29 -6.34
C LEU A 60 20.18 8.02 -4.97
N GLU A 61 20.52 8.81 -3.96
CA GLU A 61 20.01 8.72 -2.60
C GLU A 61 18.50 8.98 -2.53
N ILE A 62 17.99 9.91 -3.35
CA ILE A 62 16.56 10.18 -3.46
C ILE A 62 15.84 9.01 -4.16
N GLN A 63 16.40 8.52 -5.27
CA GLN A 63 15.85 7.35 -5.96
C GLN A 63 15.81 6.13 -5.03
N PHE A 64 16.87 5.91 -4.25
CA PHE A 64 16.94 4.86 -3.24
C PHE A 64 15.85 5.02 -2.17
N PHE A 65 15.68 6.23 -1.61
CA PHE A 65 14.66 6.47 -0.58
C PHE A 65 13.25 6.12 -1.09
N TYR A 66 12.90 6.58 -2.29
CA TYR A 66 11.59 6.30 -2.88
C TYR A 66 11.39 4.81 -3.20
N MET A 67 12.44 4.13 -3.66
CA MET A 67 12.41 2.69 -3.86
C MET A 67 12.18 1.95 -2.53
N MET A 68 12.94 2.26 -1.49
CA MET A 68 12.80 1.65 -0.17
C MET A 68 11.44 1.94 0.47
N ARG A 69 10.94 3.16 0.35
CA ARG A 69 9.60 3.55 0.79
C ARG A 69 8.53 2.69 0.11
N GLY A 70 8.59 2.57 -1.21
CA GLY A 70 7.63 1.75 -1.98
C GLY A 70 7.65 0.29 -1.55
N LEU A 71 8.84 -0.31 -1.41
CA LEU A 71 9.00 -1.69 -0.96
C LEU A 71 8.50 -1.90 0.49
N THR A 72 8.78 -0.95 1.38
CA THR A 72 8.34 -1.02 2.78
C THR A 72 6.81 -0.92 2.87
N VAL A 73 6.19 0.02 2.18
CA VAL A 73 4.73 0.19 2.13
C VAL A 73 4.06 -1.07 1.56
N THR A 74 4.56 -1.58 0.44
CA THR A 74 4.04 -2.81 -0.16
C THR A 74 4.19 -4.00 0.79
N GLY A 75 5.38 -4.18 1.37
CA GLY A 75 5.62 -5.28 2.31
C GLY A 75 4.77 -5.20 3.57
N TYR A 76 4.55 -3.99 4.09
CA TYR A 76 3.70 -3.77 5.26
C TYR A 76 2.23 -4.10 4.97
N TYR A 77 1.65 -3.47 3.94
CA TYR A 77 0.23 -3.63 3.64
C TYR A 77 -0.15 -4.96 2.97
N THR A 78 0.83 -5.77 2.60
CA THR A 78 0.62 -7.18 2.21
C THR A 78 0.88 -8.16 3.36
N SER A 79 1.31 -7.68 4.52
CA SER A 79 1.46 -8.49 5.73
C SER A 79 0.12 -8.67 6.45
N GLU A 80 0.02 -9.69 7.31
CA GLU A 80 -1.16 -9.94 8.13
C GLU A 80 -1.55 -8.71 8.97
N VAL A 81 -0.57 -8.02 9.56
CA VAL A 81 -0.79 -6.82 10.37
C VAL A 81 -1.32 -5.67 9.52
N GLY A 82 -0.69 -5.40 8.38
CA GLY A 82 -1.10 -4.30 7.50
C GLY A 82 -2.46 -4.55 6.84
N ILE A 83 -2.78 -5.79 6.48
CA ILE A 83 -4.10 -6.18 5.98
C ILE A 83 -5.18 -5.95 7.04
N ALA A 84 -4.90 -6.32 8.30
CA ALA A 84 -5.81 -6.11 9.41
C ALA A 84 -6.01 -4.61 9.69
N GLU A 85 -4.95 -3.80 9.65
CA GLU A 85 -5.02 -2.34 9.85
C GLU A 85 -5.84 -1.65 8.75
N LEU A 86 -5.69 -2.07 7.50
CA LEU A 86 -6.52 -1.59 6.40
C LEU A 86 -7.99 -1.97 6.52
N GLY A 87 -8.34 -2.93 7.38
CA GLY A 87 -9.68 -3.50 7.44
C GLY A 87 -10.07 -4.24 6.15
N TYR A 88 -9.08 -4.68 5.37
CA TYR A 88 -9.33 -5.37 4.11
C TYR A 88 -9.98 -6.73 4.34
N LYS A 89 -11.21 -6.88 3.87
CA LYS A 89 -12.02 -8.10 4.03
C LYS A 89 -12.03 -9.00 2.77
N GLY A 90 -11.23 -8.64 1.77
CA GLY A 90 -11.32 -9.26 0.45
C GLY A 90 -12.49 -8.73 -0.38
N ASN A 91 -12.67 -9.31 -1.56
CA ASN A 91 -13.83 -9.01 -2.39
C ASN A 91 -15.04 -9.76 -1.84
N SER A 92 -16.06 -9.02 -1.42
CA SER A 92 -17.37 -9.63 -1.16
C SER A 92 -18.13 -9.70 -2.47
N PRO A 93 -18.37 -10.87 -3.05
CA PRO A 93 -19.05 -10.97 -4.33
C PRO A 93 -20.48 -10.44 -4.21
N ASN A 94 -20.87 -9.63 -5.19
CA ASN A 94 -22.25 -9.14 -5.36
C ASN A 94 -22.85 -8.35 -4.20
N VAL A 95 -22.05 -7.79 -3.33
CA VAL A 95 -22.55 -6.94 -2.24
C VAL A 95 -22.21 -5.49 -2.52
N TRP A 96 -23.21 -4.72 -2.87
CA TRP A 96 -23.11 -3.27 -2.86
C TRP A 96 -24.09 -2.75 -1.80
N ASP A 97 -23.52 -2.28 -0.69
CA ASP A 97 -24.33 -1.71 0.40
C ASP A 97 -24.76 -0.27 0.09
N GLY A 98 -24.22 0.31 -0.98
CA GLY A 98 -24.49 1.70 -1.34
C GLY A 98 -23.87 2.72 -0.41
N VAL A 99 -24.32 3.95 -0.53
CA VAL A 99 -23.99 5.02 0.40
C VAL A 99 -24.83 4.83 1.67
N PRO A 100 -24.27 4.97 2.88
CA PRO A 100 -25.02 4.91 4.14
C PRO A 100 -26.22 5.84 4.13
N GLN A 101 -27.33 5.41 4.73
CA GLN A 101 -28.60 6.14 4.69
C GLN A 101 -28.52 7.55 5.31
N ASP A 102 -27.76 7.70 6.37
CA ASP A 102 -27.50 8.99 7.03
C ASP A 102 -26.85 10.01 6.11
N VAL A 103 -25.94 9.54 5.23
CA VAL A 103 -25.30 10.39 4.22
C VAL A 103 -26.28 10.76 3.11
N LEU A 104 -27.12 9.83 2.65
CA LEU A 104 -28.18 10.11 1.67
C LEU A 104 -29.15 11.16 2.20
N ASP A 105 -29.59 11.01 3.44
CA ASP A 105 -30.51 11.93 4.11
C ASP A 105 -29.91 13.33 4.25
N GLN A 106 -28.63 13.42 4.59
CA GLN A 106 -27.90 14.68 4.69
C GLN A 106 -27.86 15.45 3.36
N HIS A 107 -27.81 14.74 2.24
CA HIS A 107 -27.78 15.33 0.91
C HIS A 107 -29.16 15.42 0.24
N GLY A 108 -30.22 14.95 0.89
CA GLY A 108 -31.59 14.96 0.36
C GLY A 108 -31.76 14.10 -0.87
N VAL A 109 -30.99 13.01 -1.01
CA VAL A 109 -31.03 12.07 -2.12
C VAL A 109 -31.45 10.68 -1.67
N ALA A 110 -32.00 9.88 -2.58
CA ALA A 110 -32.39 8.50 -2.30
C ALA A 110 -32.13 7.63 -3.53
N TYR A 111 -31.93 6.35 -3.30
CA TYR A 111 -31.88 5.38 -4.41
C TYR A 111 -33.27 5.15 -5.00
N ASP A 112 -33.32 4.96 -6.32
CA ASP A 112 -34.53 4.55 -7.00
C ASP A 112 -34.86 3.08 -6.63
N PRO A 113 -36.02 2.80 -6.00
CA PRO A 113 -36.41 1.45 -5.61
C PRO A 113 -36.46 0.46 -6.78
N ALA A 114 -36.76 0.94 -8.00
CA ALA A 114 -36.80 0.09 -9.20
C ALA A 114 -35.40 -0.38 -9.62
N TRP A 115 -34.34 0.39 -9.32
CA TRP A 115 -32.96 -0.03 -9.52
C TRP A 115 -32.48 -0.94 -8.41
N ILE A 116 -32.81 -0.65 -7.14
CA ILE A 116 -32.46 -1.51 -5.99
C ILE A 116 -33.04 -2.92 -6.18
N ALA A 117 -34.29 -3.04 -6.66
CA ALA A 117 -34.93 -4.33 -6.92
C ALA A 117 -34.23 -5.20 -7.99
N LYS A 118 -33.32 -4.61 -8.79
CA LYS A 118 -32.50 -5.33 -9.78
C LYS A 118 -31.18 -5.81 -9.21
N CYS A 119 -30.79 -5.34 -8.02
CA CYS A 119 -29.57 -5.74 -7.36
C CYS A 119 -29.75 -7.10 -6.67
N VAL A 120 -28.63 -7.77 -6.38
CA VAL A 120 -28.65 -9.04 -5.65
C VAL A 120 -29.20 -8.82 -4.24
N ASP A 121 -30.01 -9.75 -3.76
CA ASP A 121 -30.59 -9.70 -2.42
C ASP A 121 -29.49 -9.68 -1.34
N GLN A 122 -29.48 -8.62 -0.55
CA GLN A 122 -28.50 -8.40 0.52
C GLN A 122 -28.59 -9.44 1.65
N SER A 123 -29.75 -10.11 1.79
CA SER A 123 -29.90 -11.19 2.80
C SER A 123 -28.98 -12.37 2.53
N GLN A 124 -28.57 -12.57 1.28
CA GLN A 124 -27.70 -13.66 0.85
C GLN A 124 -26.20 -13.27 0.81
N ARG A 125 -25.84 -12.08 1.24
CA ARG A 125 -24.46 -11.55 1.15
C ARG A 125 -23.38 -12.45 1.77
N ASN A 126 -23.71 -13.24 2.77
CA ASN A 126 -22.79 -14.10 3.49
C ASN A 126 -22.95 -15.58 3.12
N VAL A 127 -23.83 -15.90 2.17
CA VAL A 127 -24.03 -17.26 1.71
C VAL A 127 -22.91 -17.60 0.74
N ILE A 128 -22.12 -18.62 1.06
CA ILE A 128 -21.06 -19.12 0.19
C ILE A 128 -21.72 -19.99 -0.87
N ALA A 129 -21.44 -19.71 -2.14
CA ALA A 129 -21.93 -20.52 -3.24
C ALA A 129 -21.29 -21.93 -3.18
N GLU A 130 -22.11 -22.95 -3.12
CA GLU A 130 -21.70 -24.35 -3.18
C GLU A 130 -22.22 -24.98 -4.47
N TRP A 131 -21.41 -25.83 -5.09
CA TRP A 131 -21.70 -26.44 -6.38
C TRP A 131 -21.62 -27.96 -6.25
N ASP A 132 -22.51 -28.66 -6.92
CA ASP A 132 -22.42 -30.11 -7.03
C ASP A 132 -21.34 -30.56 -8.03
N GLU A 133 -21.14 -31.89 -8.13
CA GLU A 133 -20.17 -32.50 -9.06
C GLU A 133 -20.48 -32.19 -10.55
N ASN A 134 -21.71 -31.78 -10.86
CA ASN A 134 -22.17 -31.48 -12.19
C ASN A 134 -22.16 -29.95 -12.48
N GLY A 135 -21.75 -29.13 -11.50
CA GLY A 135 -21.69 -27.67 -11.63
C GLY A 135 -23.03 -26.97 -11.40
N ASN A 136 -24.01 -27.61 -10.74
CA ASN A 136 -25.26 -26.98 -10.35
C ASN A 136 -25.08 -26.28 -8.99
N LEU A 137 -25.65 -25.09 -8.85
CA LEU A 137 -25.61 -24.32 -7.60
C LEU A 137 -26.52 -25.02 -6.56
N LEU A 138 -25.99 -25.26 -5.36
CA LEU A 138 -26.69 -25.92 -4.24
C LEU A 138 -27.30 -24.93 -3.25
N THR A 139 -26.81 -23.67 -3.20
CA THR A 139 -27.26 -22.61 -2.29
C THR A 139 -27.83 -21.41 -3.07
#